data_9cac29d0eb927bfd6b6eb2c6cde73cc5
#
_entry.id   9cac29d0eb927bfd6b6eb2c6cde73cc5
#
_cell.length_a   1.000
_cell.length_b   1.000
_cell.length_c   1.000
_cell.angle_alpha   90.00
_cell.angle_beta   90.00
_cell.angle_gamma   90.00
#
_symmetry.space_group_name_H-M   'P 1'
#
loop_
_entity.id
_entity.type
_entity.pdbx_description
1 polymer ?
#
loop_
_entity_poly.entity_id
_entity_poly.type
_entity_poly.pdbx_seq_one_letter_code
_entity_poly.pdbx_strand_id
1 'polypeptide(L)'
;IGLLQMTVLPYIVVSLVGNIGGITWAERRTLLKAGITVLLVSLLLGVLVLFAVPLAFPPTQAASFFSSSLVAQPHAMDWVALYIPSNPFASLADNVVPAVVLFSILVGVGLTAIPGKEGLLKSLDVIADALNVVNKLVIRLTPLGVFCIAAGTAGTISLEEVGTLQAYLL
;
A
#
# COMPACT_ATOMS: atom_id res chain seq x y z
N ILE A 1 6.20 -7.53 11.65
CA ILE A 1 5.22 -6.89 10.77
C ILE A 1 4.36 -5.90 11.57
N GLY A 2 3.79 -6.26 12.74
CA GLY A 2 2.90 -5.39 13.52
C GLY A 2 3.48 -4.02 13.92
N LEU A 3 4.77 -3.97 14.29
CA LEU A 3 5.44 -2.70 14.61
C LEU A 3 5.49 -1.72 13.42
N LEU A 4 5.66 -2.23 12.20
CA LEU A 4 5.62 -1.40 11.00
C LEU A 4 4.20 -0.89 10.72
N GLN A 5 3.19 -1.74 10.86
CA GLN A 5 1.79 -1.35 10.67
C GLN A 5 1.35 -0.28 11.66
N MET A 6 1.78 -0.39 12.92
CA MET A 6 1.47 0.56 13.98
C MET A 6 1.99 1.99 13.69
N THR A 7 3.10 2.13 12.99
CA THR A 7 3.73 3.44 12.77
C THR A 7 3.49 4.00 11.35
N VAL A 8 3.35 3.14 10.36
CA VAL A 8 3.22 3.54 8.95
C VAL A 8 1.87 4.19 8.68
N LEU A 9 0.76 3.63 9.18
CA LEU A 9 -0.57 4.17 8.94
C LEU A 9 -0.78 5.57 9.53
N PRO A 10 -0.48 5.84 10.82
CA PRO A 10 -0.54 7.20 11.35
C PRO A 10 0.35 8.18 10.59
N TYR A 11 1.55 7.76 10.16
CA TYR A 11 2.42 8.58 9.33
C TYR A 11 1.77 8.95 7.99
N ILE A 12 1.15 7.98 7.30
CA ILE A 12 0.44 8.22 6.05
C ILE A 12 -0.68 9.26 6.24
N VAL A 13 -1.49 9.12 7.29
CA VAL A 13 -2.59 10.06 7.59
C VAL A 13 -2.05 11.47 7.78
N VAL A 14 -1.10 11.64 8.69
CA VAL A 14 -0.56 12.97 9.04
C VAL A 14 0.15 13.59 7.84
N SER A 15 0.94 12.81 7.12
CA SER A 15 1.68 13.26 5.94
C SER A 15 0.74 13.65 4.79
N LEU A 16 -0.30 12.87 4.51
CA LEU A 16 -1.27 13.19 3.46
C LEU A 16 -2.08 14.44 3.80
N VAL A 17 -2.60 14.53 5.02
CA VAL A 17 -3.38 15.69 5.47
C VAL A 17 -2.52 16.96 5.45
N GLY A 18 -1.28 16.89 5.95
CA GLY A 18 -0.35 18.03 5.97
C GLY A 18 0.03 18.47 4.57
N ASN A 19 0.52 17.54 3.74
CA ASN A 19 0.98 17.86 2.39
C ASN A 19 -0.16 18.38 1.49
N ILE A 20 -1.32 17.71 1.48
CA ILE A 20 -2.46 18.15 0.67
C ILE A 20 -3.02 19.46 1.21
N GLY A 21 -3.13 19.58 2.55
CA GLY A 21 -3.61 20.81 3.20
C GLY A 21 -2.72 22.03 2.94
N GLY A 22 -1.41 21.81 2.75
CA GLY A 22 -0.43 22.85 2.45
C GLY A 22 -0.42 23.35 0.99
N ILE A 23 -1.06 22.62 0.07
CA ILE A 23 -1.05 22.97 -1.35
C ILE A 23 -1.78 24.29 -1.62
N THR A 24 -1.14 25.18 -2.38
CA THR A 24 -1.75 26.42 -2.86
C THR A 24 -2.68 26.17 -4.05
N TRP A 25 -3.63 27.09 -4.29
CA TRP A 25 -4.57 26.98 -5.41
C TRP A 25 -3.88 26.86 -6.78
N ALA A 26 -2.76 27.54 -6.97
CA ALA A 26 -1.98 27.51 -8.22
C ALA A 26 -1.32 26.13 -8.43
N GLU A 27 -0.72 25.57 -7.40
CA GLU A 27 -0.06 24.27 -7.42
C GLU A 27 -1.06 23.12 -7.59
N ARG A 28 -2.26 23.25 -7.01
CA ARG A 28 -3.33 22.24 -7.08
C ARG A 28 -3.68 21.87 -8.53
N ARG A 29 -3.80 22.87 -9.43
CA ARG A 29 -4.14 22.62 -10.84
C ARG A 29 -3.02 21.88 -11.57
N THR A 30 -1.78 22.24 -11.28
CA THR A 30 -0.60 21.60 -11.86
C THR A 30 -0.44 20.16 -11.39
N LEU A 31 -0.60 19.93 -10.07
CA LEU A 31 -0.54 18.60 -9.47
C LEU A 31 -1.66 17.67 -9.96
N LEU A 32 -2.88 18.18 -10.08
CA LEU A 32 -3.99 17.41 -10.65
C LEU A 32 -3.72 17.00 -12.09
N LYS A 33 -3.25 17.93 -12.93
CA LYS A 33 -2.90 17.62 -14.31
C LYS A 33 -1.78 16.58 -14.38
N ALA A 34 -0.70 16.77 -13.61
CA ALA A 34 0.40 15.83 -13.56
C ALA A 34 -0.05 14.45 -13.07
N GLY A 35 -0.85 14.39 -12.00
CA GLY A 35 -1.39 13.14 -11.45
C GLY A 35 -2.28 12.40 -12.46
N ILE A 36 -3.20 13.10 -13.13
CA ILE A 36 -4.06 12.51 -14.17
C ILE A 36 -3.21 12.02 -15.35
N THR A 37 -2.20 12.79 -15.76
CA THR A 37 -1.31 12.37 -16.86
C THR A 37 -0.54 11.10 -16.51
N VAL A 38 0.04 11.02 -15.31
CA VAL A 38 0.76 9.82 -14.84
C VAL A 38 -0.19 8.63 -14.77
N LEU A 39 -1.39 8.82 -14.27
CA LEU A 39 -2.41 7.77 -14.16
C LEU A 39 -2.81 7.24 -15.55
N LEU A 40 -3.05 8.14 -16.51
CA LEU A 40 -3.39 7.75 -17.89
C LEU A 40 -2.24 7.02 -18.59
N VAL A 41 -1.01 7.49 -18.41
CA VAL A 41 0.18 6.82 -18.96
C VAL A 41 0.36 5.43 -18.34
N SER A 42 0.20 5.31 -17.02
CA SER A 42 0.29 4.01 -16.34
C SER A 42 -0.80 3.04 -16.79
N LEU A 43 -2.02 3.53 -16.98
CA LEU A 43 -3.13 2.74 -17.47
C LEU A 43 -2.89 2.28 -18.91
N LEU A 44 -2.41 3.17 -19.77
CA LEU A 44 -2.06 2.85 -21.16
C LEU A 44 -0.95 1.81 -21.23
N LEU A 45 0.10 1.96 -20.41
CA LEU A 45 1.18 0.98 -20.28
C LEU A 45 0.66 -0.37 -19.79
N GLY A 46 -0.22 -0.38 -18.79
CA GLY A 46 -0.84 -1.61 -18.29
C GLY A 46 -1.66 -2.33 -19.35
N VAL A 47 -2.46 -1.60 -20.13
CA VAL A 47 -3.23 -2.15 -21.25
C VAL A 47 -2.28 -2.69 -22.33
N LEU A 48 -1.22 -1.96 -22.67
CA LEU A 48 -0.23 -2.41 -23.66
C LEU A 48 0.44 -3.71 -23.24
N VAL A 49 0.85 -3.82 -21.96
CA VAL A 49 1.42 -5.05 -21.42
C VAL A 49 0.41 -6.20 -21.46
N LEU A 50 -0.86 -5.94 -21.11
CA LEU A 50 -1.92 -6.95 -21.14
C LEU A 50 -2.09 -7.56 -22.55
N PHE A 51 -1.95 -6.76 -23.59
CA PHE A 51 -2.03 -7.25 -24.98
C PHE A 51 -0.70 -7.82 -25.50
N ALA A 52 0.44 -7.32 -25.03
CA ALA A 52 1.76 -7.78 -25.46
C ALA A 52 2.15 -9.14 -24.85
N VAL A 53 1.78 -9.39 -23.59
CA VAL A 53 2.14 -10.64 -22.89
C VAL A 53 1.62 -11.90 -23.60
N PRO A 54 0.36 -12.00 -24.04
CA PRO A 54 -0.13 -13.18 -24.76
C PRO A 54 0.56 -13.41 -26.12
N LEU A 55 1.09 -12.34 -26.74
CA LEU A 55 1.84 -12.44 -27.99
C LEU A 55 3.27 -12.96 -27.79
N ALA A 56 3.84 -12.70 -26.60
CA ALA A 56 5.20 -13.13 -26.28
C ALA A 56 5.27 -14.57 -25.74
N PHE A 57 4.17 -15.06 -25.16
CA PHE A 57 4.09 -16.41 -24.61
C PHE A 57 3.28 -17.31 -25.55
N PRO A 58 3.81 -18.49 -25.97
CA PRO A 58 3.03 -19.45 -26.68
C PRO A 58 1.84 -19.89 -25.82
N PRO A 59 0.70 -20.29 -26.42
CA PRO A 59 -0.45 -20.78 -25.68
C PRO A 59 -0.06 -22.04 -24.91
N THR A 60 0.45 -21.86 -23.71
CA THR A 60 0.67 -22.96 -22.78
C THR A 60 -0.72 -23.44 -22.41
N GLN A 61 -1.03 -24.71 -22.71
CA GLN A 61 -2.21 -25.35 -22.17
C GLN A 61 -2.19 -25.08 -20.67
N ALA A 62 -3.22 -24.38 -20.18
CA ALA A 62 -3.34 -24.05 -18.79
C ALA A 62 -3.06 -25.31 -17.98
N ALA A 63 -1.96 -25.32 -17.26
CA ALA A 63 -1.60 -26.45 -16.41
C ALA A 63 -2.73 -26.58 -15.39
N SER A 64 -3.63 -27.51 -15.63
CA SER A 64 -4.75 -27.87 -14.75
C SER A 64 -4.29 -28.53 -13.45
N PHE A 65 -3.05 -28.23 -13.02
CA PHE A 65 -2.46 -28.74 -11.80
C PHE A 65 -3.09 -28.13 -10.54
N PHE A 66 -3.76 -26.98 -10.66
CA PHE A 66 -4.54 -26.42 -9.57
C PHE A 66 -6.01 -26.66 -9.86
N SER A 67 -6.60 -27.67 -9.21
CA SER A 67 -8.04 -27.83 -9.24
C SER A 67 -8.66 -26.59 -8.59
N SER A 68 -9.48 -25.87 -9.34
CA SER A 68 -10.21 -24.69 -8.88
C SER A 68 -11.10 -24.94 -7.65
N SER A 69 -11.31 -26.22 -7.30
CA SER A 69 -12.05 -26.64 -6.10
C SER A 69 -11.31 -26.37 -4.78
N LEU A 70 -9.99 -26.13 -4.82
CA LEU A 70 -9.19 -25.75 -3.63
C LEU A 70 -9.09 -24.24 -3.43
N VAL A 71 -9.48 -23.46 -4.42
CA VAL A 71 -9.57 -22.01 -4.28
C VAL A 71 -10.95 -21.73 -3.68
N ALA A 72 -10.98 -21.46 -2.37
CA ALA A 72 -12.17 -20.91 -1.72
C ALA A 72 -12.65 -19.74 -2.59
N GLN A 73 -13.93 -19.76 -3.01
CA GLN A 73 -14.49 -18.67 -3.81
C GLN A 73 -14.20 -17.37 -3.07
N PRO A 74 -13.49 -16.41 -3.68
CA PRO A 74 -13.26 -15.14 -3.03
C PRO A 74 -14.65 -14.56 -2.70
N HIS A 75 -14.91 -14.27 -1.43
CA HIS A 75 -16.08 -13.51 -1.04
C HIS A 75 -16.13 -12.28 -1.94
N ALA A 76 -17.28 -12.02 -2.54
CA ALA A 76 -17.45 -10.85 -3.39
C ALA A 76 -16.96 -9.62 -2.60
N MET A 77 -15.80 -9.08 -2.98
CA MET A 77 -15.24 -7.90 -2.33
C MET A 77 -16.20 -6.74 -2.56
N ASP A 78 -16.76 -6.23 -1.49
CA ASP A 78 -17.51 -4.98 -1.56
C ASP A 78 -16.51 -3.82 -1.69
N TRP A 79 -16.21 -3.48 -2.94
CA TRP A 79 -15.30 -2.40 -3.29
C TRP A 79 -15.72 -1.06 -2.69
N VAL A 80 -17.04 -0.83 -2.55
CA VAL A 80 -17.55 0.41 -1.98
C VAL A 80 -17.22 0.48 -0.50
N ALA A 81 -17.46 -0.58 0.25
CA ALA A 81 -17.13 -0.66 1.68
C ALA A 81 -15.61 -0.58 1.94
N LEU A 82 -14.79 -1.07 0.98
CA LEU A 82 -13.33 -1.01 1.07
C LEU A 82 -12.80 0.43 1.02
N TYR A 83 -13.39 1.29 0.19
CA TYR A 83 -12.94 2.67 -0.01
C TYR A 83 -13.74 3.69 0.81
N ILE A 84 -15.03 3.44 1.03
CA ILE A 84 -15.94 4.36 1.72
C ILE A 84 -16.52 3.66 2.95
N PRO A 85 -15.74 3.53 4.04
CA PRO A 85 -16.20 2.88 5.24
C PRO A 85 -17.15 3.80 6.02
N SER A 86 -18.04 3.20 6.79
CA SER A 86 -18.91 3.93 7.70
C SER A 86 -18.16 4.64 8.84
N ASN A 87 -16.95 4.15 9.18
CA ASN A 87 -16.13 4.72 10.25
C ASN A 87 -14.64 4.73 9.85
N PRO A 88 -14.05 5.89 9.57
CA PRO A 88 -12.63 5.99 9.17
C PRO A 88 -11.66 5.60 10.29
N PHE A 89 -12.05 5.78 11.56
CA PHE A 89 -11.20 5.40 12.70
C PHE A 89 -11.17 3.87 12.89
N ALA A 90 -12.28 3.19 12.63
CA ALA A 90 -12.28 1.73 12.58
C ALA A 90 -11.38 1.23 11.46
N SER A 91 -11.44 1.82 10.27
CA SER A 91 -10.57 1.47 9.16
C SER A 91 -9.08 1.69 9.47
N LEU A 92 -8.76 2.71 10.27
CA LEU A 92 -7.40 2.94 10.76
C LEU A 92 -6.94 1.83 11.72
N ALA A 93 -7.83 1.41 12.64
CA ALA A 93 -7.56 0.32 13.58
C ALA A 93 -7.42 -1.05 12.89
N ASP A 94 -8.25 -1.30 11.87
CA ASP A 94 -8.28 -2.54 11.10
C ASP A 94 -7.28 -2.58 9.96
N ASN A 95 -6.44 -1.55 9.81
CA ASN A 95 -5.43 -1.40 8.74
C ASN A 95 -6.01 -1.44 7.32
N VAL A 96 -7.23 -0.93 7.11
CA VAL A 96 -7.85 -0.80 5.78
C VAL A 96 -7.27 0.42 5.06
N VAL A 97 -6.08 0.24 4.49
CA VAL A 97 -5.27 1.33 3.88
C VAL A 97 -6.04 2.17 2.85
N PRO A 98 -6.79 1.59 1.88
CA PRO A 98 -7.51 2.40 0.88
C PRO A 98 -8.49 3.40 1.48
N ALA A 99 -9.25 2.97 2.49
CA ALA A 99 -10.22 3.82 3.19
C ALA A 99 -9.53 4.95 3.96
N VAL A 100 -8.43 4.64 4.65
CA VAL A 100 -7.64 5.61 5.42
C VAL A 100 -7.03 6.67 4.50
N VAL A 101 -6.49 6.26 3.35
CA VAL A 101 -5.92 7.17 2.35
C VAL A 101 -7.00 8.09 1.79
N LEU A 102 -8.16 7.55 1.41
CA LEU A 102 -9.27 8.36 0.88
C LEU A 102 -9.75 9.39 1.91
N PHE A 103 -9.95 8.97 3.17
CA PHE A 103 -10.32 9.86 4.24
C PHE A 103 -9.29 10.97 4.45
N SER A 104 -7.99 10.64 4.48
CA SER A 104 -6.90 11.60 4.64
C SER A 104 -6.85 12.62 3.50
N ILE A 105 -7.09 12.18 2.26
CA ILE A 105 -7.18 13.07 1.11
C ILE A 105 -8.36 14.03 1.26
N LEU A 106 -9.54 13.54 1.66
CA LEU A 106 -10.73 14.38 1.86
C LEU A 106 -10.50 15.44 2.94
N VAL A 107 -9.90 15.05 4.07
CA VAL A 107 -9.56 15.99 5.16
C VAL A 107 -8.52 17.00 4.68
N GLY A 108 -7.47 16.57 3.99
CA GLY A 108 -6.45 17.44 3.41
C GLY A 108 -7.04 18.45 2.42
N VAL A 109 -7.93 18.01 1.53
CA VAL A 109 -8.65 18.89 0.59
C VAL A 109 -9.53 19.87 1.33
N GLY A 110 -10.27 19.44 2.34
CA GLY A 110 -11.05 20.33 3.21
C GLY A 110 -10.18 21.40 3.88
N LEU A 111 -9.01 21.01 4.37
CA LEU A 111 -8.06 21.91 5.02
C LEU A 111 -7.54 22.99 4.06
N THR A 112 -7.48 22.74 2.75
CA THR A 112 -7.04 23.77 1.78
C THR A 112 -7.93 25.01 1.79
N ALA A 113 -9.20 24.87 2.13
CA ALA A 113 -10.19 25.96 2.13
C ALA A 113 -10.18 26.78 3.43
N ILE A 114 -9.48 26.35 4.48
CA ILE A 114 -9.48 27.00 5.79
C ILE A 114 -8.39 28.06 5.87
N PRO A 115 -8.72 29.33 6.17
CA PRO A 115 -7.73 30.37 6.44
C PRO A 115 -7.09 30.15 7.83
N GLY A 116 -5.82 30.56 7.99
CA GLY A 116 -5.12 30.46 9.28
C GLY A 116 -4.66 29.05 9.66
N LYS A 117 -4.58 28.13 8.68
CA LYS A 117 -4.18 26.73 8.86
C LYS A 117 -2.68 26.50 9.11
N GLU A 118 -1.85 27.53 8.96
CA GLU A 118 -0.38 27.42 8.98
C GLU A 118 0.13 26.85 10.31
N GLY A 119 -0.52 27.20 11.43
CA GLY A 119 -0.17 26.67 12.74
C GLY A 119 -0.45 25.16 12.85
N LEU A 120 -1.58 24.71 12.32
CA LEU A 120 -1.92 23.28 12.26
C LEU A 120 -0.97 22.51 11.32
N LEU A 121 -0.65 23.07 10.16
CA LEU A 121 0.27 22.44 9.21
C LEU A 121 1.64 22.23 9.83
N LYS A 122 2.19 23.24 10.52
CA LYS A 122 3.47 23.09 11.25
C LYS A 122 3.41 22.00 12.32
N SER A 123 2.28 21.88 13.02
CA SER A 123 2.10 20.82 14.01
C SER A 123 2.04 19.45 13.37
N LEU A 124 1.37 19.30 12.23
CA LEU A 124 1.31 18.07 11.47
C LEU A 124 2.70 17.68 10.94
N ASP A 125 3.51 18.63 10.46
CA ASP A 125 4.88 18.39 10.01
C ASP A 125 5.74 17.84 11.14
N VAL A 126 5.66 18.44 12.35
CA VAL A 126 6.40 17.94 13.51
C VAL A 126 5.99 16.51 13.89
N ILE A 127 4.68 16.22 13.85
CA ILE A 127 4.16 14.87 14.13
C ILE A 127 4.64 13.89 13.05
N ALA A 128 4.61 14.28 11.77
CA ALA A 128 5.09 13.46 10.67
C ALA A 128 6.58 13.15 10.82
N ASP A 129 7.40 14.14 11.19
CA ASP A 129 8.83 13.95 11.45
C ASP A 129 9.08 13.00 12.62
N ALA A 130 8.34 13.15 13.71
CA ALA A 130 8.42 12.25 14.85
C ALA A 130 8.10 10.79 14.46
N LEU A 131 7.01 10.59 13.73
CA LEU A 131 6.62 9.27 13.22
C LEU A 131 7.66 8.69 12.24
N ASN A 132 8.26 9.54 11.40
CA ASN A 132 9.33 9.14 10.49
C ASN A 132 10.59 8.67 11.24
N VAL A 133 10.94 9.32 12.34
CA VAL A 133 12.05 8.87 13.21
C VAL A 133 11.75 7.48 13.78
N VAL A 134 10.52 7.25 14.27
CA VAL A 134 10.10 5.93 14.77
C VAL A 134 10.13 4.89 13.65
N ASN A 135 9.63 5.22 12.47
CA ASN A 135 9.68 4.32 11.29
C ASN A 135 11.12 3.93 10.94
N LYS A 136 12.06 4.89 10.92
CA LYS A 136 13.48 4.61 10.67
C LYS A 136 14.07 3.67 11.72
N LEU A 137 13.67 3.82 12.99
CA LEU A 137 14.11 2.91 14.05
C LEU A 137 13.59 1.48 13.82
N VAL A 138 12.30 1.34 13.48
CA VAL A 138 11.69 0.03 13.19
C VAL A 138 12.35 -0.62 11.95
N ILE A 139 12.61 0.17 10.89
CA ILE A 139 13.31 -0.33 9.69
C ILE A 139 14.72 -0.85 10.03
N ARG A 140 15.44 -0.22 10.94
CA ARG A 140 16.75 -0.73 11.38
C ARG A 140 16.67 -2.09 12.08
N LEU A 141 15.53 -2.42 12.68
CA LEU A 141 15.29 -3.74 13.29
C LEU A 141 14.87 -4.80 12.27
N THR A 142 14.52 -4.41 11.04
CA THR A 142 14.07 -5.33 9.99
C THR A 142 15.03 -6.48 9.71
N PRO A 143 16.37 -6.26 9.60
CA PRO A 143 17.31 -7.37 9.35
C PRO A 143 17.26 -8.43 10.44
N LEU A 144 17.11 -8.02 11.71
CA LEU A 144 16.96 -8.94 12.83
C LEU A 144 15.65 -9.73 12.71
N GLY A 145 14.53 -9.05 12.39
CA GLY A 145 13.25 -9.70 12.19
C GLY A 145 13.26 -10.71 11.05
N VAL A 146 13.87 -10.36 9.92
CA VAL A 146 14.03 -11.27 8.76
C VAL A 146 14.88 -12.48 9.14
N PHE A 147 15.97 -12.26 9.87
CA PHE A 147 16.82 -13.36 10.36
C PHE A 147 16.04 -14.31 11.26
N CYS A 148 15.28 -13.79 12.21
CA CYS A 148 14.46 -14.61 13.12
C CYS A 148 13.40 -15.43 12.36
N ILE A 149 12.73 -14.84 11.35
CA ILE A 149 11.75 -15.53 10.51
C ILE A 149 12.46 -16.62 9.69
N ALA A 150 13.57 -16.30 9.04
CA ALA A 150 14.33 -17.24 8.25
C ALA A 150 14.85 -18.43 9.09
N ALA A 151 15.39 -18.15 10.28
CA ALA A 151 15.83 -19.18 11.21
C ALA A 151 14.68 -20.08 11.69
N GLY A 152 13.52 -19.47 12.01
CA GLY A 152 12.32 -20.22 12.38
C GLY A 152 11.82 -21.12 11.26
N THR A 153 11.77 -20.60 10.04
CA THR A 153 11.35 -21.37 8.85
C THR A 153 12.35 -22.50 8.55
N ALA A 154 13.66 -22.19 8.60
CA ALA A 154 14.68 -23.21 8.37
C ALA A 154 14.64 -24.36 9.39
N GLY A 155 14.20 -24.07 10.63
CA GLY A 155 14.02 -25.11 11.66
C GLY A 155 12.78 -25.99 11.46
N THR A 156 11.83 -25.59 10.63
CA THR A 156 10.58 -26.32 10.36
C THR A 156 10.57 -27.06 9.02
N ILE A 157 11.44 -26.67 8.09
CA ILE A 157 11.53 -27.30 6.76
C ILE A 157 12.41 -28.56 6.86
N SER A 158 11.92 -29.70 6.38
CA SER A 158 12.72 -30.91 6.26
C SER A 158 13.71 -30.81 5.11
N LEU A 159 14.88 -31.49 5.23
CA LEU A 159 15.87 -31.55 4.15
C LEU A 159 15.31 -32.12 2.84
N GLU A 160 14.28 -32.95 2.92
CA GLU A 160 13.59 -33.55 1.79
C GLU A 160 12.75 -32.50 1.01
N GLU A 161 12.11 -31.58 1.72
CA GLU A 161 11.37 -30.45 1.11
C GLU A 161 12.31 -29.44 0.43
N VAL A 162 13.50 -29.22 0.99
CA VAL A 162 14.54 -28.39 0.35
C VAL A 162 15.02 -29.01 -0.96
N GLY A 163 15.19 -30.33 -1.01
CA GLY A 163 15.55 -31.07 -2.22
C GLY A 163 14.50 -30.94 -3.32
N THR A 164 13.22 -30.98 -2.94
CA THR A 164 12.10 -30.83 -3.88
C THR A 164 12.04 -29.39 -4.45
N LEU A 165 12.29 -28.38 -3.62
CA LEU A 165 12.36 -26.98 -4.06
C LEU A 165 13.51 -26.72 -5.04
N GLN A 166 14.67 -27.39 -4.88
CA GLN A 166 15.77 -27.28 -5.84
C GLN A 166 15.40 -27.85 -7.21
N ALA A 167 14.59 -28.92 -7.26
CA ALA A 167 14.12 -29.51 -8.51
C ALA A 167 13.15 -28.61 -9.29
N TYR A 168 12.50 -27.65 -8.62
CA TYR A 168 11.62 -26.64 -9.26
C TYR A 168 12.37 -25.38 -9.72
N LEU A 169 13.60 -25.16 -9.26
CA LEU A 169 14.40 -23.97 -9.58
C LEU A 169 15.41 -24.23 -10.73
N LEU A 170 15.62 -25.48 -11.11
CA LEU A 170 16.46 -25.92 -12.22
C LEU A 170 15.62 -26.36 -13.43
#